data_29ef5e6b9da64a725c11bea04265f79c
#
_entry.id   29ef5e6b9da64a725c11bea04265f79c
#
_cell.length_a   1.000
_cell.length_b   1.000
_cell.length_c   1.000
_cell.angle_alpha   90.00
_cell.angle_beta   90.00
_cell.angle_gamma   90.00
#
_symmetry.space_group_name_H-M   'P 1'
#
loop_
_entity.id
_entity.type
_entity.pdbx_description
1 polymer ?
#
loop_
_entity_poly.entity_id
_entity_poly.type
_entity_poly.pdbx_seq_one_letter_code
_entity_poly.pdbx_strand_id
1 'polypeptide(L)'
;MKDIYFQPKHAAMSRRSLLLAGLGTAMSAPFLASCAGFDTSGATAGEGTVGFLSTQFTPVEEKQRYEAVLKKFAKAPVAYNSVDPGVFSSTVSTQASAGNVKTSLLGGLHGELAPLAESLEDVDNLLRDLSGRGFTKEMLELTKVGGSTSRYVPWMQATYVVAVNKKALEWLPSGVDVNDLTYEGYLAWAKAAKQGAGRPVFGMPAGPKGLHHRFYQGFLLPSFTGGQITTFRNEDAATAWTYMQELWSALTPASTNFDNMQEPLARGEVLVGWDHVARLVNAPANNPDEWLMVPAPRGPKGRGYMLIIAGLALPKNGQERDLAEKAIRALSEPLSQIETLRSNAFFPVVQTELPSDLTGAIALEAAAVRRQQRSEGALLALPPVGLGAKEGEVSQVFKNCFQQICLENRPIQQVLDTQATQLNTILQGLNVPCWAPDPISTKCEVA
;
A
#
# COMPACT_ATOMS: atom_id res chain seq x y z
N MET A 1 4.90 29.14 61.29
CA MET A 1 4.77 27.74 61.77
C MET A 1 5.27 26.85 60.65
N LYS A 2 6.15 25.96 60.98
CA LYS A 2 7.16 25.27 60.17
C LYS A 2 6.59 24.44 59.00
N ASP A 3 7.25 24.65 57.82
CA ASP A 3 7.22 23.79 56.65
C ASP A 3 7.95 22.50 56.92
N ILE A 4 7.39 21.38 56.45
CA ILE A 4 8.10 20.09 56.39
C ILE A 4 8.05 19.59 54.96
N TYR A 5 9.16 19.76 54.22
CA TYR A 5 9.44 19.13 52.93
C TYR A 5 9.91 17.69 53.13
N PHE A 6 9.26 16.73 52.52
CA PHE A 6 9.76 15.36 52.38
C PHE A 6 10.36 15.17 50.96
N GLN A 7 11.67 14.93 50.91
CA GLN A 7 12.35 14.45 49.71
C GLN A 7 12.51 12.91 49.79
N PRO A 8 12.24 12.16 48.71
CA PRO A 8 12.64 10.76 48.64
C PRO A 8 14.07 10.61 48.12
N LYS A 9 14.89 9.88 48.91
CA LYS A 9 16.25 9.51 48.57
C LYS A 9 16.24 8.37 47.56
N HIS A 10 16.83 8.58 46.38
CA HIS A 10 17.20 7.52 45.44
C HIS A 10 18.42 6.75 45.94
N ALA A 11 18.23 5.45 46.23
CA ALA A 11 19.33 4.53 46.48
C ALA A 11 19.72 3.85 45.15
N ALA A 12 20.94 4.14 44.68
CA ALA A 12 21.52 3.48 43.52
C ALA A 12 22.00 2.07 43.91
N MET A 13 21.43 1.04 43.33
CA MET A 13 21.92 -0.35 43.48
C MET A 13 23.05 -0.63 42.48
N SER A 14 24.19 -0.99 43.02
CA SER A 14 25.41 -1.33 42.31
C SER A 14 25.33 -2.74 41.70
N ARG A 15 25.90 -2.90 40.50
CA ARG A 15 25.91 -4.14 39.67
C ARG A 15 26.82 -5.27 40.22
N ARG A 16 27.25 -5.24 41.49
CA ARG A 16 28.22 -6.20 42.04
C ARG A 16 27.70 -7.17 43.11
N SER A 17 26.38 -7.22 43.37
CA SER A 17 25.84 -8.05 44.47
C SER A 17 25.04 -9.29 43.99
N LEU A 18 25.28 -9.80 42.81
CA LEU A 18 24.52 -10.94 42.25
C LEU A 18 25.42 -12.15 41.90
N LEU A 19 26.48 -12.37 42.65
CA LEU A 19 27.29 -13.60 42.55
C LEU A 19 27.72 -13.98 43.98
N LEU A 20 26.93 -14.81 44.65
CA LEU A 20 27.32 -15.71 45.72
C LEU A 20 26.11 -16.04 46.61
N ALA A 21 25.37 -17.07 46.24
CA ALA A 21 24.67 -17.98 47.17
C ALA A 21 23.89 -19.04 46.36
N GLY A 22 24.30 -20.28 46.49
CA GLY A 22 23.40 -21.34 46.10
C GLY A 22 24.02 -22.65 45.64
N LEU A 23 24.58 -23.40 46.52
CA LEU A 23 24.68 -24.86 46.39
C LEU A 23 23.62 -25.47 47.32
N GLY A 24 22.78 -26.31 46.81
CA GLY A 24 21.96 -27.19 47.64
C GLY A 24 20.65 -27.67 46.98
N THR A 25 20.66 -28.98 46.69
CA THR A 25 19.55 -29.92 46.54
C THR A 25 18.74 -29.97 45.25
N ALA A 26 18.95 -31.07 44.54
CA ALA A 26 18.18 -31.56 43.41
C ALA A 26 16.72 -31.90 43.83
N MET A 27 15.77 -31.32 43.06
CA MET A 27 14.47 -31.96 42.80
C MET A 27 14.06 -31.64 41.38
N SER A 28 13.94 -32.69 40.55
CA SER A 28 13.55 -32.68 39.18
C SER A 28 12.09 -32.26 39.02
N ALA A 29 11.88 -31.04 38.49
CA ALA A 29 10.63 -30.67 37.83
C ALA A 29 10.99 -30.16 36.42
N PRO A 30 10.28 -30.56 35.34
CA PRO A 30 10.54 -30.05 34.03
C PRO A 30 10.06 -28.58 33.96
N PHE A 31 11.02 -27.64 34.00
CA PHE A 31 10.71 -26.29 33.57
C PHE A 31 10.41 -26.33 32.07
N LEU A 32 9.14 -26.34 31.76
CA LEU A 32 8.66 -25.92 30.46
C LEU A 32 9.11 -24.47 30.28
N ALA A 33 10.17 -24.28 29.50
CA ALA A 33 10.55 -22.99 28.96
C ALA A 33 9.35 -22.46 28.16
N SER A 34 8.56 -21.60 28.78
CA SER A 34 7.61 -20.74 28.09
C SER A 34 8.43 -19.73 27.30
N CYS A 35 8.95 -20.14 26.13
CA CYS A 35 9.14 -19.21 25.05
C CYS A 35 7.77 -18.58 24.81
N ALA A 36 7.62 -17.29 25.04
CA ALA A 36 6.51 -16.51 24.55
C ALA A 36 6.53 -16.64 23.01
N GLY A 37 5.98 -17.75 22.50
CA GLY A 37 5.74 -17.98 21.10
C GLY A 37 4.71 -16.93 20.70
N PHE A 38 5.05 -16.13 19.72
CA PHE A 38 4.05 -15.42 18.93
C PHE A 38 2.99 -16.45 18.54
N ASP A 39 1.77 -16.20 18.98
CA ASP A 39 0.65 -17.11 18.74
C ASP A 39 0.27 -17.03 17.25
N THR A 40 0.93 -17.85 16.43
CA THR A 40 0.59 -18.04 15.02
C THR A 40 -0.54 -19.08 14.87
N SER A 41 -1.15 -19.51 15.98
CA SER A 41 -2.17 -20.56 16.01
C SER A 41 -3.43 -20.20 15.23
N GLY A 42 -3.70 -18.90 15.00
CA GLY A 42 -4.89 -18.46 14.28
C GLY A 42 -4.89 -18.69 12.76
N ALA A 43 -3.74 -18.99 12.14
CA ALA A 43 -3.63 -19.21 10.69
C ALA A 43 -3.31 -20.68 10.33
N THR A 44 -3.27 -21.56 11.32
CA THR A 44 -3.04 -22.99 11.05
C THR A 44 -4.32 -23.63 10.51
N ALA A 45 -4.20 -24.34 9.39
CA ALA A 45 -5.25 -25.23 8.92
C ALA A 45 -5.52 -26.29 9.99
N GLY A 46 -6.78 -26.38 10.45
CA GLY A 46 -7.28 -27.55 11.11
C GLY A 46 -7.94 -28.46 10.07
N GLU A 47 -8.20 -29.69 10.39
CA GLU A 47 -8.93 -30.58 9.50
C GLU A 47 -10.26 -29.92 9.06
N GLY A 48 -10.47 -29.80 7.75
CA GLY A 48 -11.65 -29.16 7.18
C GLY A 48 -11.70 -27.62 7.30
N THR A 49 -10.59 -26.95 7.67
CA THR A 49 -10.54 -25.49 7.81
C THR A 49 -9.35 -24.88 7.04
N VAL A 50 -9.62 -23.88 6.23
CA VAL A 50 -8.60 -23.12 5.49
C VAL A 50 -7.85 -22.20 6.44
N GLY A 51 -6.58 -22.46 6.70
CA GLY A 51 -5.68 -21.55 7.40
C GLY A 51 -5.27 -20.40 6.46
N PHE A 52 -5.85 -19.20 6.63
CA PHE A 52 -5.62 -18.05 5.77
C PHE A 52 -4.73 -17.02 6.44
N LEU A 53 -3.47 -16.94 6.02
CA LEU A 53 -2.50 -15.93 6.45
C LEU A 53 -2.48 -14.76 5.48
N SER A 54 -2.58 -13.52 5.97
CA SER A 54 -2.64 -12.33 5.11
C SER A 54 -1.90 -11.15 5.70
N THR A 55 -1.48 -10.21 4.84
CA THR A 55 -0.99 -8.89 5.23
C THR A 55 -2.09 -7.82 5.21
N GLN A 56 -3.29 -8.18 4.73
CA GLN A 56 -4.38 -7.25 4.55
C GLN A 56 -5.31 -7.23 5.78
N PHE A 57 -6.00 -6.09 5.98
CA PHE A 57 -6.96 -5.91 7.08
C PHE A 57 -6.36 -6.17 8.46
N THR A 58 -5.21 -5.55 8.73
CA THR A 58 -4.51 -5.65 10.03
C THR A 58 -5.18 -4.89 11.17
N PRO A 59 -5.84 -3.72 10.97
CA PRO A 59 -6.65 -3.10 12.01
C PRO A 59 -7.81 -4.02 12.44
N VAL A 60 -8.08 -4.06 13.74
CA VAL A 60 -9.05 -5.00 14.33
C VAL A 60 -10.43 -4.88 13.70
N GLU A 61 -10.90 -3.64 13.49
CA GLU A 61 -12.22 -3.38 12.91
C GLU A 61 -12.29 -3.79 11.43
N GLU A 62 -11.21 -3.60 10.68
CA GLU A 62 -11.13 -4.04 9.28
C GLU A 62 -11.11 -5.55 9.19
N LYS A 63 -10.34 -6.21 10.07
CA LYS A 63 -10.29 -7.66 10.18
C LYS A 63 -11.67 -8.25 10.47
N GLN A 64 -12.38 -7.72 11.46
CA GLN A 64 -13.72 -8.19 11.83
C GLN A 64 -14.72 -8.03 10.68
N ARG A 65 -14.68 -6.92 9.95
CA ARG A 65 -15.52 -6.72 8.75
C ARG A 65 -15.19 -7.75 7.67
N TYR A 66 -13.91 -8.01 7.44
CA TYR A 66 -13.52 -8.99 6.43
C TYR A 66 -13.83 -10.43 6.85
N GLU A 67 -13.68 -10.79 8.11
CA GLU A 67 -14.12 -12.09 8.65
C GLU A 67 -15.62 -12.33 8.41
N ALA A 68 -16.45 -11.28 8.49
CA ALA A 68 -17.87 -11.37 8.13
C ALA A 68 -18.07 -11.64 6.62
N VAL A 69 -17.24 -11.05 5.75
CA VAL A 69 -17.22 -11.36 4.30
C VAL A 69 -16.84 -12.82 4.08
N LEU A 70 -15.77 -13.29 4.73
CA LEU A 70 -15.33 -14.69 4.61
C LEU A 70 -16.41 -15.68 5.05
N LYS A 71 -17.03 -15.43 6.20
CA LYS A 71 -18.12 -16.26 6.72
C LYS A 71 -19.29 -16.37 5.75
N LYS A 72 -19.60 -15.30 5.02
CA LYS A 72 -20.73 -15.24 4.06
C LYS A 72 -20.39 -15.86 2.71
N PHE A 73 -19.17 -15.67 2.20
CA PHE A 73 -18.83 -15.91 0.81
C PHE A 73 -17.78 -16.99 0.56
N ALA A 74 -16.86 -17.32 1.50
CA ALA A 74 -15.73 -18.20 1.22
C ALA A 74 -16.11 -19.66 0.85
N LYS A 75 -17.34 -20.08 1.12
CA LYS A 75 -17.84 -21.45 0.86
C LYS A 75 -17.00 -22.58 1.48
N ALA A 76 -16.17 -22.22 2.46
CA ALA A 76 -15.37 -23.10 3.29
C ALA A 76 -15.17 -22.46 4.66
N PRO A 77 -14.98 -23.23 5.75
CA PRO A 77 -14.51 -22.68 7.01
C PRO A 77 -13.13 -22.04 6.82
N VAL A 78 -12.94 -20.80 7.30
CA VAL A 78 -11.68 -20.05 7.16
C VAL A 78 -11.24 -19.54 8.52
N ALA A 79 -10.01 -19.87 8.94
CA ALA A 79 -9.32 -19.26 10.06
C ALA A 79 -8.42 -18.12 9.50
N TYR A 80 -8.91 -16.89 9.60
CA TYR A 80 -8.24 -15.73 9.05
C TYR A 80 -7.27 -15.09 10.06
N ASN A 81 -6.02 -14.92 9.65
CA ASN A 81 -5.01 -14.23 10.44
C ASN A 81 -4.29 -13.17 9.61
N SER A 82 -4.37 -11.92 10.04
CA SER A 82 -3.64 -10.82 9.43
C SER A 82 -2.42 -10.46 10.26
N VAL A 83 -1.28 -10.28 9.60
CA VAL A 83 0.04 -10.00 10.22
C VAL A 83 0.79 -8.95 9.43
N ASP A 84 1.81 -8.34 10.05
CA ASP A 84 2.70 -7.42 9.36
C ASP A 84 3.49 -8.14 8.23
N PRO A 85 3.88 -7.41 7.14
CA PRO A 85 4.58 -8.00 6.00
C PRO A 85 5.86 -8.78 6.36
N GLY A 86 6.63 -8.31 7.36
CA GLY A 86 7.82 -9.01 7.82
C GLY A 86 7.50 -10.35 8.48
N VAL A 87 6.45 -10.41 9.30
CA VAL A 87 5.96 -11.64 9.94
C VAL A 87 5.38 -12.59 8.88
N PHE A 88 4.64 -12.06 7.91
CA PHE A 88 4.10 -12.82 6.78
C PHE A 88 5.21 -13.55 6.03
N SER A 89 6.20 -12.79 5.52
CA SER A 89 7.31 -13.33 4.76
C SER A 89 8.13 -14.36 5.55
N SER A 90 8.46 -14.06 6.82
CA SER A 90 9.22 -14.98 7.66
C SER A 90 8.45 -16.26 7.98
N THR A 91 7.14 -16.17 8.21
CA THR A 91 6.28 -17.35 8.49
C THR A 91 6.23 -18.26 7.27
N VAL A 92 5.97 -17.73 6.07
CA VAL A 92 5.92 -18.52 4.83
C VAL A 92 7.27 -19.20 4.57
N SER A 93 8.36 -18.44 4.63
CA SER A 93 9.70 -18.97 4.38
C SER A 93 10.12 -20.04 5.41
N THR A 94 9.79 -19.84 6.67
CA THR A 94 10.09 -20.82 7.74
C THR A 94 9.30 -22.13 7.56
N GLN A 95 8.01 -22.04 7.27
CA GLN A 95 7.17 -23.20 7.01
C GLN A 95 7.65 -23.97 5.77
N ALA A 96 7.98 -23.29 4.69
CA ALA A 96 8.51 -23.90 3.46
C ALA A 96 9.85 -24.61 3.73
N SER A 97 10.79 -23.95 4.42
CA SER A 97 12.10 -24.51 4.74
C SER A 97 12.03 -25.74 5.67
N ALA A 98 11.06 -25.73 6.61
CA ALA A 98 10.85 -26.84 7.53
C ALA A 98 10.10 -28.01 6.88
N GLY A 99 9.57 -27.87 5.66
CA GLY A 99 8.72 -28.88 5.01
C GLY A 99 7.41 -29.16 5.75
N ASN A 100 6.99 -28.27 6.65
CA ASN A 100 5.78 -28.39 7.44
C ASN A 100 4.91 -27.14 7.26
N VAL A 101 4.17 -27.10 6.14
CA VAL A 101 3.32 -25.97 5.76
C VAL A 101 1.94 -26.13 6.37
N LYS A 102 1.64 -25.31 7.37
CA LYS A 102 0.36 -25.31 8.09
C LYS A 102 -0.65 -24.31 7.52
N THR A 103 -0.20 -23.41 6.68
CA THR A 103 -1.05 -22.40 6.01
C THR A 103 -1.62 -23.01 4.74
N SER A 104 -2.91 -22.77 4.47
CA SER A 104 -3.59 -23.26 3.26
C SER A 104 -3.69 -22.20 2.17
N LEU A 105 -3.85 -20.93 2.58
CA LEU A 105 -4.12 -19.80 1.73
C LEU A 105 -3.29 -18.59 2.20
N LEU A 106 -2.70 -17.90 1.25
CA LEU A 106 -1.94 -16.68 1.48
C LEU A 106 -2.64 -15.50 0.80
N GLY A 107 -2.71 -14.36 1.48
CA GLY A 107 -3.22 -13.10 0.93
C GLY A 107 -2.22 -11.99 1.13
N GLY A 108 -1.74 -11.38 0.04
CA GLY A 108 -0.75 -10.31 0.13
C GLY A 108 -0.72 -9.42 -1.09
N LEU A 109 -0.07 -8.28 -0.97
CA LEU A 109 0.19 -7.42 -2.12
C LEU A 109 1.15 -8.11 -3.10
N HIS A 110 1.10 -7.69 -4.37
CA HIS A 110 2.02 -8.19 -5.39
C HIS A 110 3.49 -8.19 -4.92
N GLY A 111 3.97 -7.06 -4.36
CA GLY A 111 5.35 -6.93 -3.87
C GLY A 111 5.68 -7.80 -2.65
N GLU A 112 4.69 -8.31 -1.93
CA GLU A 112 4.85 -9.21 -0.79
C GLU A 112 4.84 -10.69 -1.22
N LEU A 113 4.09 -11.01 -2.27
CA LEU A 113 4.02 -12.37 -2.84
C LEU A 113 5.18 -12.67 -3.80
N ALA A 114 5.64 -11.68 -4.55
CA ALA A 114 6.69 -11.87 -5.55
C ALA A 114 8.00 -12.45 -4.97
N PRO A 115 8.53 -12.02 -3.81
CA PRO A 115 9.71 -12.61 -3.20
C PRO A 115 9.54 -14.08 -2.77
N LEU A 116 8.28 -14.51 -2.63
CA LEU A 116 7.92 -15.85 -2.17
C LEU A 116 7.59 -16.82 -3.33
N ALA A 117 7.73 -16.38 -4.58
CA ALA A 117 7.30 -17.11 -5.79
C ALA A 117 7.72 -18.58 -5.81
N GLU A 118 8.95 -18.90 -5.35
CA GLU A 118 9.46 -20.27 -5.31
C GLU A 118 8.75 -21.16 -4.26
N SER A 119 8.12 -20.54 -3.26
CA SER A 119 7.31 -21.23 -2.22
C SER A 119 5.83 -21.33 -2.58
N LEU A 120 5.43 -20.76 -3.73
CA LEU A 120 4.04 -20.71 -4.18
C LEU A 120 3.78 -21.72 -5.29
N GLU A 121 2.57 -22.30 -5.28
CA GLU A 121 2.08 -23.16 -6.33
C GLU A 121 1.89 -22.41 -7.65
N ASP A 122 1.87 -23.17 -8.74
CA ASP A 122 1.37 -22.73 -10.03
C ASP A 122 -0.17 -22.69 -9.99
N VAL A 123 -0.74 -21.53 -10.38
CA VAL A 123 -2.19 -21.33 -10.40
C VAL A 123 -2.75 -21.09 -11.81
N ASP A 124 -2.00 -21.38 -12.87
CA ASP A 124 -2.44 -21.19 -14.26
C ASP A 124 -3.73 -21.95 -14.60
N ASN A 125 -3.88 -23.17 -14.08
CA ASN A 125 -5.10 -23.95 -14.23
C ASN A 125 -6.30 -23.27 -13.56
N LEU A 126 -6.10 -22.81 -12.32
CA LEU A 126 -7.13 -22.10 -11.57
C LEU A 126 -7.54 -20.78 -12.26
N LEU A 127 -6.58 -20.01 -12.77
CA LEU A 127 -6.86 -18.79 -13.53
C LEU A 127 -7.60 -19.08 -14.83
N ARG A 128 -7.31 -20.20 -15.50
CA ARG A 128 -8.02 -20.64 -16.71
C ARG A 128 -9.48 -20.93 -16.40
N ASP A 129 -9.75 -21.62 -15.31
CA ASP A 129 -11.13 -21.88 -14.84
C ASP A 129 -11.86 -20.57 -14.43
N LEU A 130 -11.13 -19.58 -14.01
CA LEU A 130 -11.64 -18.24 -13.66
C LEU A 130 -11.64 -17.25 -14.82
N SER A 131 -11.35 -17.66 -16.07
CA SER A 131 -11.29 -16.77 -17.23
C SER A 131 -12.54 -15.93 -17.45
N GLY A 132 -13.72 -16.48 -17.12
CA GLY A 132 -15.00 -15.74 -17.16
C GLY A 132 -15.13 -14.60 -16.13
N ARG A 133 -14.17 -14.41 -15.22
CA ARG A 133 -14.18 -13.31 -14.25
C ARG A 133 -13.74 -11.97 -14.84
N GLY A 134 -13.09 -11.99 -16.02
CA GLY A 134 -12.69 -10.77 -16.72
C GLY A 134 -11.54 -10.00 -16.05
N PHE A 135 -10.56 -10.70 -15.49
CA PHE A 135 -9.30 -10.08 -15.07
C PHE A 135 -8.63 -9.40 -16.27
N THR A 136 -8.07 -8.20 -16.05
CA THR A 136 -7.37 -7.51 -17.16
C THR A 136 -6.05 -8.20 -17.50
N LYS A 137 -5.56 -7.96 -18.72
CA LYS A 137 -4.28 -8.51 -19.18
C LYS A 137 -3.12 -8.10 -18.27
N GLU A 138 -3.12 -6.85 -17.82
CA GLU A 138 -2.10 -6.29 -16.93
C GLU A 138 -2.11 -7.00 -15.57
N MET A 139 -3.29 -7.27 -15.01
CA MET A 139 -3.42 -8.02 -13.77
C MET A 139 -2.89 -9.44 -13.91
N LEU A 140 -3.23 -10.12 -15.02
CA LEU A 140 -2.76 -11.48 -15.29
C LEU A 140 -1.23 -11.52 -15.49
N GLU A 141 -0.65 -10.51 -16.12
CA GLU A 141 0.80 -10.44 -16.26
C GLU A 141 1.50 -10.25 -14.91
N LEU A 142 0.94 -9.45 -14.02
CA LEU A 142 1.46 -9.30 -12.65
C LEU A 142 1.48 -10.63 -11.88
N THR A 143 0.51 -11.52 -12.09
CA THR A 143 0.46 -12.81 -11.36
C THR A 143 1.66 -13.70 -11.61
N LYS A 144 2.36 -13.49 -12.73
CA LYS A 144 3.58 -14.25 -13.11
C LYS A 144 4.81 -13.84 -12.32
N VAL A 145 4.76 -12.72 -11.60
CA VAL A 145 5.85 -12.18 -10.76
C VAL A 145 7.22 -12.12 -11.47
N GLY A 146 7.19 -11.78 -12.75
CA GLY A 146 8.40 -11.73 -13.61
C GLY A 146 8.82 -13.07 -14.23
N GLY A 147 8.08 -14.17 -13.96
CA GLY A 147 8.30 -15.51 -14.55
C GLY A 147 7.35 -15.82 -15.70
N SER A 148 7.21 -17.12 -16.01
CA SER A 148 6.33 -17.63 -17.06
C SER A 148 5.00 -18.20 -16.54
N THR A 149 4.91 -18.55 -15.26
CA THR A 149 3.74 -19.15 -14.62
C THR A 149 3.17 -18.25 -13.53
N SER A 150 1.85 -18.24 -13.41
CA SER A 150 1.15 -17.43 -12.43
C SER A 150 1.29 -18.02 -11.01
N ARG A 151 1.53 -17.18 -10.02
CA ARG A 151 1.77 -17.57 -8.63
C ARG A 151 0.64 -17.17 -7.68
N TYR A 152 -0.29 -16.35 -8.15
CA TYR A 152 -1.47 -15.96 -7.36
C TYR A 152 -2.65 -15.61 -8.27
N VAL A 153 -3.84 -15.63 -7.71
CA VAL A 153 -5.08 -15.14 -8.33
C VAL A 153 -5.31 -13.70 -7.87
N PRO A 154 -5.58 -12.73 -8.75
CA PRO A 154 -5.96 -11.37 -8.33
C PRO A 154 -7.15 -11.42 -7.36
N TRP A 155 -7.05 -10.71 -6.25
CA TRP A 155 -8.03 -10.77 -5.18
C TRP A 155 -8.81 -9.47 -5.01
N MET A 156 -8.11 -8.37 -4.91
CA MET A 156 -8.69 -7.03 -4.77
C MET A 156 -7.68 -6.00 -5.21
N GLN A 157 -8.16 -4.80 -5.51
CA GLN A 157 -7.33 -3.70 -5.94
C GLN A 157 -7.63 -2.41 -5.17
N ALA A 158 -6.65 -1.52 -5.16
CA ALA A 158 -6.76 -0.19 -4.64
C ALA A 158 -5.92 0.79 -5.48
N THR A 159 -6.16 2.07 -5.26
CA THR A 159 -5.39 3.16 -5.86
C THR A 159 -5.35 4.33 -4.89
N TYR A 160 -4.86 5.46 -5.35
CA TYR A 160 -4.78 6.70 -4.59
C TYR A 160 -5.60 7.77 -5.28
N VAL A 161 -6.25 8.61 -4.49
CA VAL A 161 -7.06 9.75 -4.97
C VAL A 161 -6.79 10.96 -4.09
N VAL A 162 -7.40 12.09 -4.41
CA VAL A 162 -7.35 13.30 -3.58
C VAL A 162 -8.66 13.45 -2.82
N ALA A 163 -8.57 13.52 -1.49
CA ALA A 163 -9.68 13.92 -0.63
C ALA A 163 -9.72 15.44 -0.52
N VAL A 164 -10.90 16.01 -0.64
CA VAL A 164 -11.15 17.46 -0.60
C VAL A 164 -12.28 17.75 0.36
N ASN A 165 -12.00 18.44 1.47
CA ASN A 165 -13.05 19.08 2.24
C ASN A 165 -13.59 20.29 1.45
N LYS A 166 -14.92 20.37 1.27
CA LYS A 166 -15.56 21.41 0.45
C LYS A 166 -15.25 22.84 0.90
N LYS A 167 -14.83 23.06 2.16
CA LYS A 167 -14.33 24.35 2.63
C LYS A 167 -13.16 24.86 1.79
N ALA A 168 -12.32 23.97 1.27
CA ALA A 168 -11.19 24.36 0.44
C ALA A 168 -11.60 24.92 -0.94
N LEU A 169 -12.84 24.65 -1.40
CA LEU A 169 -13.36 25.15 -2.67
C LEU A 169 -13.51 26.68 -2.69
N GLU A 170 -13.60 27.32 -1.51
CA GLU A 170 -13.61 28.79 -1.41
C GLU A 170 -12.40 29.43 -2.11
N TRP A 171 -11.26 28.73 -2.11
CA TRP A 171 -10.01 29.21 -2.69
C TRP A 171 -9.65 28.56 -4.04
N LEU A 172 -10.60 27.81 -4.62
CA LEU A 172 -10.36 27.20 -5.93
C LEU A 172 -10.29 28.29 -7.00
N PRO A 173 -9.19 28.40 -7.77
CA PRO A 173 -9.07 29.43 -8.78
C PRO A 173 -10.15 29.32 -9.86
N SER A 174 -10.63 30.45 -10.36
CA SER A 174 -11.60 30.49 -11.47
C SER A 174 -11.07 29.72 -12.67
N GLY A 175 -11.92 28.88 -13.27
CA GLY A 175 -11.57 28.07 -14.44
C GLY A 175 -10.86 26.75 -14.11
N VAL A 176 -10.56 26.45 -12.84
CA VAL A 176 -10.04 25.14 -12.44
C VAL A 176 -11.20 24.20 -12.15
N ASP A 177 -11.27 23.07 -12.87
CA ASP A 177 -12.22 22.01 -12.59
C ASP A 177 -11.65 21.07 -11.52
N VAL A 178 -12.29 21.04 -10.35
CA VAL A 178 -11.88 20.16 -9.23
C VAL A 178 -11.98 18.67 -9.59
N ASN A 179 -12.82 18.30 -10.53
CA ASN A 179 -13.00 16.92 -10.98
C ASN A 179 -12.04 16.51 -12.10
N ASP A 180 -11.36 17.47 -12.73
CA ASP A 180 -10.35 17.24 -13.76
C ASP A 180 -9.12 18.14 -13.55
N LEU A 181 -8.54 18.05 -12.35
CA LEU A 181 -7.37 18.83 -11.98
C LEU A 181 -6.18 18.58 -12.90
N THR A 182 -5.52 19.66 -13.34
CA THR A 182 -4.16 19.62 -13.84
C THR A 182 -3.17 19.86 -12.71
N TYR A 183 -1.89 19.49 -12.90
CA TYR A 183 -0.86 19.80 -11.89
C TYR A 183 -0.69 21.31 -11.68
N GLU A 184 -0.79 22.13 -12.73
CA GLU A 184 -0.77 23.59 -12.61
C GLU A 184 -1.97 24.10 -11.80
N GLY A 185 -3.18 23.60 -12.09
CA GLY A 185 -4.40 23.98 -11.36
C GLY A 185 -4.32 23.58 -9.89
N TYR A 186 -3.79 22.38 -9.60
CA TYR A 186 -3.62 21.91 -8.24
C TYR A 186 -2.62 22.76 -7.44
N LEU A 187 -1.49 23.12 -8.04
CA LEU A 187 -0.50 24.02 -7.44
C LEU A 187 -1.06 25.42 -7.22
N ALA A 188 -1.75 25.98 -8.22
CA ALA A 188 -2.39 27.30 -8.10
C ALA A 188 -3.41 27.30 -6.95
N TRP A 189 -4.21 26.23 -6.84
CA TRP A 189 -5.16 26.07 -5.75
C TRP A 189 -4.47 25.95 -4.39
N ALA A 190 -3.42 25.14 -4.25
CA ALA A 190 -2.67 25.02 -3.01
C ALA A 190 -2.09 26.35 -2.53
N LYS A 191 -1.53 27.16 -3.47
CA LYS A 191 -1.00 28.51 -3.19
C LYS A 191 -2.13 29.46 -2.76
N ALA A 192 -3.26 29.50 -3.49
CA ALA A 192 -4.41 30.34 -3.18
C ALA A 192 -5.03 29.98 -1.82
N ALA A 193 -5.19 28.68 -1.54
CA ALA A 193 -5.72 28.20 -0.27
C ALA A 193 -4.79 28.53 0.91
N LYS A 194 -3.47 28.41 0.73
CA LYS A 194 -2.48 28.81 1.75
C LYS A 194 -2.61 30.30 2.09
N GLN A 195 -2.78 31.15 1.07
CA GLN A 195 -2.95 32.59 1.25
C GLN A 195 -4.30 32.91 1.91
N GLY A 196 -5.40 32.35 1.39
CA GLY A 196 -6.76 32.62 1.86
C GLY A 196 -7.03 32.11 3.27
N ALA A 197 -6.53 30.94 3.63
CA ALA A 197 -6.65 30.37 4.98
C ALA A 197 -5.62 30.96 5.99
N GLY A 198 -4.64 31.74 5.54
CA GLY A 198 -3.54 32.24 6.39
C GLY A 198 -2.58 31.15 6.88
N ARG A 199 -2.73 29.91 6.39
CA ARG A 199 -1.88 28.75 6.68
C ARG A 199 -1.98 27.72 5.57
N PRO A 200 -0.97 26.84 5.39
CA PRO A 200 -1.11 25.71 4.47
C PRO A 200 -2.24 24.77 4.93
N VAL A 201 -3.11 24.40 4.00
CA VAL A 201 -4.24 23.48 4.23
C VAL A 201 -4.22 22.28 3.27
N PHE A 202 -3.18 22.18 2.46
CA PHE A 202 -2.87 21.02 1.64
C PHE A 202 -1.80 20.18 2.32
N GLY A 203 -1.85 18.85 2.15
CA GLY A 203 -0.89 17.93 2.73
C GLY A 203 -0.73 16.63 1.95
N MET A 204 0.29 15.86 2.30
CA MET A 204 0.56 14.54 1.77
C MET A 204 1.22 13.64 2.83
N PRO A 205 1.16 12.29 2.71
CA PRO A 205 1.72 11.37 3.69
C PRO A 205 3.24 11.23 3.50
N ALA A 206 4.02 12.26 3.88
CA ALA A 206 5.47 12.32 3.74
C ALA A 206 6.23 11.91 5.00
N GLY A 207 5.55 11.32 5.99
CA GLY A 207 6.14 10.77 7.20
C GLY A 207 7.00 9.51 6.93
N PRO A 208 7.72 9.00 7.94
CA PRO A 208 8.65 7.87 7.78
C PRO A 208 8.00 6.61 7.18
N LYS A 209 6.76 6.31 7.57
CA LYS A 209 5.96 5.19 7.04
C LYS A 209 4.99 5.63 5.93
N GLY A 210 5.08 6.90 5.51
CA GLY A 210 4.23 7.46 4.47
C GLY A 210 4.52 6.87 3.08
N LEU A 211 3.47 6.79 2.27
CA LEU A 211 3.55 6.20 0.93
C LEU A 211 3.80 7.25 -0.17
N HIS A 212 4.36 8.42 0.18
CA HIS A 212 4.62 9.50 -0.78
C HIS A 212 5.48 9.08 -1.98
N HIS A 213 6.38 8.09 -1.84
CA HIS A 213 7.12 7.55 -2.98
C HIS A 213 6.19 7.01 -4.09
N ARG A 214 5.00 6.51 -3.74
CA ARG A 214 4.00 6.06 -4.71
C ARG A 214 3.42 7.22 -5.52
N PHE A 215 3.35 8.43 -4.93
CA PHE A 215 2.97 9.63 -5.68
C PHE A 215 3.96 9.92 -6.81
N TYR A 216 5.27 9.84 -6.54
CA TYR A 216 6.29 10.10 -7.55
C TYR A 216 6.33 9.01 -8.61
N GLN A 217 6.28 7.75 -8.20
CA GLN A 217 6.32 6.58 -9.09
C GLN A 217 5.10 6.45 -9.98
N GLY A 218 3.91 6.63 -9.43
CA GLY A 218 2.66 6.25 -10.09
C GLY A 218 1.83 7.41 -10.61
N PHE A 219 2.12 8.63 -10.20
CA PHE A 219 1.30 9.80 -10.53
C PHE A 219 2.14 10.92 -11.14
N LEU A 220 3.10 11.45 -10.42
CA LEU A 220 3.86 12.62 -10.88
C LEU A 220 4.70 12.28 -12.12
N LEU A 221 5.69 11.38 -12.02
CA LEU A 221 6.57 11.07 -13.14
C LEU A 221 5.80 10.56 -14.36
N PRO A 222 4.89 9.55 -14.25
CA PRO A 222 4.10 9.14 -15.41
C PRO A 222 3.35 10.27 -16.09
N SER A 223 2.77 11.19 -15.33
CA SER A 223 2.01 12.32 -15.88
C SER A 223 2.87 13.34 -16.63
N PHE A 224 4.14 13.47 -16.26
CA PHE A 224 5.07 14.41 -16.92
C PHE A 224 5.91 13.76 -18.00
N THR A 225 6.35 12.51 -17.79
CA THR A 225 7.35 11.85 -18.65
C THR A 225 6.79 10.72 -19.49
N GLY A 226 5.65 10.15 -19.12
CA GLY A 226 5.10 8.92 -19.70
C GLY A 226 5.74 7.63 -19.16
N GLY A 227 6.69 7.69 -18.22
CA GLY A 227 7.40 6.56 -17.63
C GLY A 227 7.65 6.69 -16.13
N GLN A 228 8.27 5.69 -15.54
CA GLN A 228 8.74 5.68 -14.14
C GLN A 228 10.27 5.58 -14.06
N ILE A 229 10.83 4.65 -14.83
CA ILE A 229 12.23 4.22 -14.73
C ILE A 229 13.04 4.71 -15.91
N THR A 230 12.64 4.38 -17.13
CA THR A 230 13.39 4.73 -18.34
C THR A 230 13.56 6.25 -18.51
N THR A 231 12.62 7.01 -18.00
CA THR A 231 12.57 8.49 -18.09
C THR A 231 12.95 9.19 -16.79
N PHE A 232 13.47 8.48 -15.80
CA PHE A 232 13.67 8.93 -14.42
C PHE A 232 14.48 10.24 -14.28
N ARG A 233 15.41 10.52 -15.21
CA ARG A 233 16.30 11.70 -15.14
C ARG A 233 16.27 12.60 -16.39
N ASN A 234 15.29 12.40 -17.28
CA ASN A 234 15.16 13.26 -18.46
C ASN A 234 14.67 14.68 -18.10
N GLU A 235 14.59 15.58 -19.06
CA GLU A 235 14.17 16.97 -18.85
C GLU A 235 12.73 17.07 -18.31
N ASP A 236 11.83 16.22 -18.76
CA ASP A 236 10.45 16.15 -18.26
C ASP A 236 10.43 15.72 -16.77
N ALA A 237 11.33 14.82 -16.35
CA ALA A 237 11.47 14.45 -14.94
C ALA A 237 12.01 15.62 -14.10
N ALA A 238 12.99 16.36 -14.62
CA ALA A 238 13.46 17.57 -13.92
C ALA A 238 12.34 18.61 -13.77
N THR A 239 11.50 18.78 -14.80
CA THR A 239 10.30 19.62 -14.75
C THR A 239 9.29 19.13 -13.69
N ALA A 240 9.05 17.82 -13.62
CA ALA A 240 8.18 17.22 -12.61
C ALA A 240 8.70 17.49 -11.18
N TRP A 241 10.00 17.38 -10.95
CA TRP A 241 10.58 17.64 -9.63
C TRP A 241 10.63 19.14 -9.30
N THR A 242 10.80 20.03 -10.28
CA THR A 242 10.62 21.48 -10.09
C THR A 242 9.20 21.80 -9.63
N TYR A 243 8.20 21.22 -10.30
CA TYR A 243 6.81 21.30 -9.86
C TYR A 243 6.63 20.78 -8.42
N MET A 244 7.22 19.63 -8.09
CA MET A 244 7.09 19.04 -6.76
C MET A 244 7.70 19.95 -5.67
N GLN A 245 8.83 20.57 -5.94
CA GLN A 245 9.46 21.53 -5.04
C GLN A 245 8.58 22.77 -4.80
N GLU A 246 7.94 23.30 -5.86
CA GLU A 246 6.98 24.38 -5.73
C GLU A 246 5.73 23.95 -4.96
N LEU A 247 5.16 22.78 -5.28
CA LEU A 247 4.01 22.26 -4.56
C LEU A 247 4.33 22.10 -3.08
N TRP A 248 5.49 21.53 -2.74
CA TRP A 248 5.92 21.34 -1.35
C TRP A 248 5.94 22.65 -0.57
N SER A 249 6.34 23.76 -1.19
CA SER A 249 6.32 25.08 -0.56
C SER A 249 4.91 25.57 -0.17
N ALA A 250 3.88 25.03 -0.80
CA ALA A 250 2.47 25.34 -0.54
C ALA A 250 1.78 24.33 0.39
N LEU A 251 2.38 23.17 0.64
CA LEU A 251 1.86 22.16 1.57
C LEU A 251 2.23 22.50 3.01
N THR A 252 1.51 21.90 3.98
CA THR A 252 1.87 21.98 5.39
C THR A 252 3.19 21.25 5.66
N PRO A 253 4.18 21.89 6.28
CA PRO A 253 5.44 21.23 6.67
C PRO A 253 5.22 20.02 7.61
N ALA A 254 4.10 20.01 8.37
CA ALA A 254 3.70 18.88 9.21
C ALA A 254 3.50 17.58 8.44
N SER A 255 3.37 17.64 7.10
CA SER A 255 3.30 16.46 6.23
C SER A 255 4.46 15.49 6.43
N THR A 256 5.65 15.96 6.86
CA THR A 256 6.79 15.10 7.20
C THR A 256 6.55 14.20 8.41
N ASN A 257 5.50 14.47 9.20
CA ASN A 257 5.08 13.66 10.35
C ASN A 257 3.85 12.80 10.05
N PHE A 258 3.24 12.92 8.88
CA PHE A 258 2.03 12.19 8.51
C PHE A 258 2.39 10.88 7.81
N ASP A 259 2.18 9.76 8.47
CA ASP A 259 2.32 8.43 7.86
C ASP A 259 1.12 8.09 6.95
N ASN A 260 -0.02 8.75 7.18
CA ASN A 260 -1.24 8.72 6.35
C ASN A 260 -2.05 10.01 6.55
N MET A 261 -3.03 10.24 5.67
CA MET A 261 -3.85 11.46 5.70
C MET A 261 -5.13 11.33 6.53
N GLN A 262 -5.43 10.17 7.10
CA GLN A 262 -6.66 9.89 7.83
C GLN A 262 -6.90 10.90 8.98
N GLU A 263 -5.96 11.01 9.89
CA GLU A 263 -6.05 11.88 11.07
C GLU A 263 -5.95 13.37 10.72
N PRO A 264 -4.97 13.82 9.90
CA PRO A 264 -4.86 15.23 9.53
C PRO A 264 -6.12 15.78 8.84
N LEU A 265 -6.77 14.97 7.98
CA LEU A 265 -8.04 15.34 7.32
C LEU A 265 -9.19 15.36 8.33
N ALA A 266 -9.32 14.34 9.17
CA ALA A 266 -10.40 14.25 10.16
C ALA A 266 -10.35 15.39 11.19
N ARG A 267 -9.14 15.86 11.57
CA ARG A 267 -8.94 16.98 12.49
C ARG A 267 -9.05 18.37 11.83
N GLY A 268 -9.16 18.43 10.51
CA GLY A 268 -9.14 19.69 9.76
C GLY A 268 -7.78 20.41 9.77
N GLU A 269 -6.70 19.72 10.12
CA GLU A 269 -5.34 20.23 9.97
C GLU A 269 -5.01 20.40 8.49
N VAL A 270 -5.50 19.47 7.67
CA VAL A 270 -5.44 19.47 6.21
C VAL A 270 -6.88 19.43 5.67
N LEU A 271 -7.14 20.18 4.61
CA LEU A 271 -8.42 20.19 3.92
C LEU A 271 -8.37 19.48 2.57
N VAL A 272 -7.17 19.39 1.98
CA VAL A 272 -6.94 18.70 0.71
C VAL A 272 -5.71 17.80 0.86
N GLY A 273 -5.88 16.49 0.63
CA GLY A 273 -4.79 15.53 0.78
C GLY A 273 -4.89 14.35 -0.19
N TRP A 274 -3.75 13.93 -0.72
CA TRP A 274 -3.61 12.74 -1.54
C TRP A 274 -3.17 11.57 -0.66
N ASP A 275 -3.87 10.42 -0.77
CA ASP A 275 -3.46 9.16 -0.12
C ASP A 275 -4.16 7.96 -0.75
N HIS A 276 -3.83 6.77 -0.26
CA HIS A 276 -4.49 5.51 -0.56
C HIS A 276 -5.96 5.54 -0.15
N VAL A 277 -6.85 5.02 -1.00
CA VAL A 277 -8.31 5.05 -0.75
C VAL A 277 -8.69 4.54 0.64
N ALA A 278 -8.16 3.42 1.11
CA ALA A 278 -8.47 2.89 2.44
C ALA A 278 -8.07 3.81 3.60
N ARG A 279 -7.20 4.80 3.36
CA ARG A 279 -6.76 5.80 4.35
C ARG A 279 -7.53 7.12 4.28
N LEU A 280 -8.46 7.23 3.32
CA LEU A 280 -9.27 8.42 3.11
C LEU A 280 -10.73 8.24 3.56
N VAL A 281 -11.15 7.01 3.86
CA VAL A 281 -12.54 6.66 4.23
C VAL A 281 -13.02 7.38 5.49
N ASN A 282 -12.16 7.51 6.50
CA ASN A 282 -12.56 7.92 7.84
C ASN A 282 -12.91 9.41 7.93
N ALA A 283 -12.23 10.28 7.19
CA ALA A 283 -12.48 11.71 7.24
C ALA A 283 -13.92 12.07 6.80
N PRO A 284 -14.46 11.53 5.69
CA PRO A 284 -15.84 11.77 5.28
C PRO A 284 -16.86 10.84 5.94
N ALA A 285 -16.47 9.90 6.80
CA ALA A 285 -17.37 8.87 7.33
C ALA A 285 -18.59 9.46 8.06
N ASN A 286 -18.39 10.53 8.85
CA ASN A 286 -19.46 11.14 9.62
C ASN A 286 -20.29 12.17 8.83
N ASN A 287 -19.64 12.90 7.91
CA ASN A 287 -20.26 13.97 7.14
C ASN A 287 -19.83 13.89 5.66
N PRO A 288 -20.26 12.87 4.90
CA PRO A 288 -19.82 12.69 3.51
C PRO A 288 -20.18 13.87 2.60
N ASP A 289 -21.25 14.61 2.94
CA ASP A 289 -21.67 15.79 2.19
C ASP A 289 -20.70 16.98 2.28
N GLU A 290 -19.79 16.99 3.24
CA GLU A 290 -18.75 18.01 3.35
C GLU A 290 -17.50 17.69 2.50
N TRP A 291 -17.48 16.54 1.85
CA TRP A 291 -16.31 16.03 1.15
C TRP A 291 -16.55 15.77 -0.34
N LEU A 292 -15.46 15.83 -1.08
CA LEU A 292 -15.33 15.27 -2.42
C LEU A 292 -14.12 14.33 -2.42
N MET A 293 -14.21 13.30 -3.25
CA MET A 293 -13.03 12.54 -3.68
C MET A 293 -12.86 12.76 -5.19
N VAL A 294 -11.66 13.11 -5.59
CA VAL A 294 -11.37 13.48 -6.97
C VAL A 294 -10.12 12.75 -7.48
N PRO A 295 -9.99 12.54 -8.80
CA PRO A 295 -8.79 11.95 -9.38
C PRO A 295 -7.54 12.75 -9.00
N ALA A 296 -6.38 12.08 -8.95
CA ALA A 296 -5.11 12.77 -8.92
C ALA A 296 -4.95 13.69 -10.15
N PRO A 297 -4.15 14.77 -10.06
CA PRO A 297 -3.97 15.69 -11.18
C PRO A 297 -3.39 15.01 -12.41
N ARG A 298 -3.70 15.54 -13.61
CA ARG A 298 -3.07 15.16 -14.87
C ARG A 298 -1.98 16.13 -15.29
N GLY A 299 -0.97 15.61 -15.96
CA GLY A 299 0.14 16.39 -16.53
C GLY A 299 0.16 16.39 -18.06
N PRO A 300 1.27 16.83 -18.67
CA PRO A 300 1.40 16.95 -20.12
C PRO A 300 1.26 15.63 -20.89
N LYS A 301 1.61 14.50 -20.29
CA LYS A 301 1.52 13.18 -20.92
C LYS A 301 0.19 12.46 -20.60
N GLY A 302 -0.61 13.00 -19.70
CA GLY A 302 -1.88 12.40 -19.29
C GLY A 302 -2.01 12.29 -17.77
N ARG A 303 -2.91 11.43 -17.31
CA ARG A 303 -3.16 11.18 -15.89
C ARG A 303 -2.50 9.87 -15.45
N GLY A 304 -1.34 9.96 -14.84
CA GLY A 304 -0.73 8.82 -14.17
C GLY A 304 -1.60 8.35 -13.01
N TYR A 305 -1.79 7.04 -12.87
CA TYR A 305 -2.39 6.45 -11.68
C TYR A 305 -1.80 5.08 -11.39
N MET A 306 -1.51 4.82 -10.12
CA MET A 306 -0.94 3.55 -9.69
C MET A 306 -2.06 2.59 -9.28
N LEU A 307 -1.98 1.36 -9.78
CA LEU A 307 -2.84 0.26 -9.40
C LEU A 307 -2.11 -0.64 -8.40
N ILE A 308 -2.68 -0.79 -7.23
CA ILE A 308 -2.19 -1.71 -6.19
C ILE A 308 -3.06 -2.96 -6.22
N ILE A 309 -2.44 -4.13 -6.41
CA ILE A 309 -3.15 -5.41 -6.48
C ILE A 309 -2.70 -6.29 -5.32
N ALA A 310 -3.68 -6.85 -4.61
CA ALA A 310 -3.49 -7.97 -3.71
C ALA A 310 -3.88 -9.28 -4.40
N GLY A 311 -3.20 -10.35 -4.06
CA GLY A 311 -3.40 -11.68 -4.61
C GLY A 311 -3.73 -12.73 -3.55
N LEU A 312 -4.38 -13.79 -3.99
CA LEU A 312 -4.56 -15.03 -3.23
C LEU A 312 -3.63 -16.08 -3.82
N ALA A 313 -2.74 -16.64 -2.99
CA ALA A 313 -1.75 -17.63 -3.40
C ALA A 313 -1.87 -18.90 -2.57
N LEU A 314 -1.51 -20.02 -3.18
CA LEU A 314 -1.43 -21.32 -2.53
C LEU A 314 0.03 -21.62 -2.19
N PRO A 315 0.39 -21.84 -0.92
CA PRO A 315 1.73 -22.28 -0.58
C PRO A 315 1.96 -23.71 -1.06
N LYS A 316 3.18 -24.01 -1.55
CA LYS A 316 3.57 -25.38 -1.90
C LYS A 316 3.44 -26.28 -0.67
N ASN A 317 2.89 -27.48 -0.87
CA ASN A 317 2.61 -28.45 0.20
C ASN A 317 1.68 -27.91 1.31
N GLY A 318 0.87 -26.89 1.03
CA GLY A 318 -0.13 -26.37 1.95
C GLY A 318 -1.21 -27.40 2.25
N GLN A 319 -1.72 -27.40 3.49
CA GLN A 319 -2.83 -28.25 3.90
C GLN A 319 -4.16 -27.77 3.30
N GLU A 320 -5.18 -28.62 3.25
CA GLU A 320 -6.55 -28.28 2.83
C GLU A 320 -6.61 -27.55 1.47
N ARG A 321 -5.78 -27.96 0.51
CA ARG A 321 -5.64 -27.31 -0.79
C ARG A 321 -6.97 -27.16 -1.53
N ASP A 322 -7.79 -28.20 -1.57
CA ASP A 322 -9.07 -28.19 -2.30
C ASP A 322 -10.04 -27.17 -1.70
N LEU A 323 -10.04 -27.03 -0.37
CA LEU A 323 -10.85 -26.03 0.31
C LEU A 323 -10.31 -24.61 0.07
N ALA A 324 -8.99 -24.44 0.01
CA ALA A 324 -8.36 -23.16 -0.32
C ALA A 324 -8.70 -22.73 -1.76
N GLU A 325 -8.61 -23.63 -2.75
CA GLU A 325 -9.04 -23.35 -4.12
C GLU A 325 -10.53 -23.02 -4.20
N LYS A 326 -11.39 -23.72 -3.47
CA LYS A 326 -12.81 -23.42 -3.37
C LYS A 326 -13.06 -22.02 -2.81
N ALA A 327 -12.29 -21.63 -1.78
CA ALA A 327 -12.35 -20.28 -1.22
C ALA A 327 -11.90 -19.22 -2.23
N ILE A 328 -10.79 -19.43 -2.96
CA ILE A 328 -10.32 -18.53 -4.01
C ILE A 328 -11.41 -18.32 -5.08
N ARG A 329 -12.01 -19.39 -5.58
CA ARG A 329 -13.10 -19.32 -6.58
C ARG A 329 -14.28 -18.52 -6.06
N ALA A 330 -14.66 -18.70 -4.81
CA ALA A 330 -15.77 -18.01 -4.18
C ALA A 330 -15.46 -16.51 -3.91
N LEU A 331 -14.26 -16.20 -3.45
CA LEU A 331 -13.80 -14.83 -3.21
C LEU A 331 -13.57 -14.04 -4.51
N SER A 332 -13.44 -14.73 -5.65
CA SER A 332 -13.39 -14.12 -6.99
C SER A 332 -14.78 -13.90 -7.60
N GLU A 333 -15.87 -14.24 -6.92
CA GLU A 333 -17.21 -13.96 -7.42
C GLU A 333 -17.56 -12.47 -7.32
N PRO A 334 -18.27 -11.87 -8.30
CA PRO A 334 -18.63 -10.45 -8.28
C PRO A 334 -19.31 -10.00 -6.99
N LEU A 335 -20.21 -10.79 -6.42
CA LEU A 335 -20.90 -10.45 -5.18
C LEU A 335 -19.95 -10.41 -3.98
N SER A 336 -18.97 -11.31 -3.90
CA SER A 336 -17.94 -11.30 -2.86
C SER A 336 -17.03 -10.07 -2.99
N GLN A 337 -16.66 -9.72 -4.21
CA GLN A 337 -15.84 -8.55 -4.51
C GLN A 337 -16.57 -7.23 -4.16
N ILE A 338 -17.85 -7.13 -4.46
CA ILE A 338 -18.68 -5.97 -4.09
C ILE A 338 -18.84 -5.86 -2.58
N GLU A 339 -19.02 -6.98 -1.87
CA GLU A 339 -19.11 -6.95 -0.41
C GLU A 339 -17.76 -6.52 0.22
N THR A 340 -16.64 -6.95 -0.35
CA THR A 340 -15.30 -6.50 0.07
C THR A 340 -15.14 -4.99 -0.12
N LEU A 341 -15.65 -4.43 -1.24
CA LEU A 341 -15.68 -2.99 -1.45
C LEU A 341 -16.51 -2.28 -0.38
N ARG A 342 -17.74 -2.75 -0.12
CA ARG A 342 -18.65 -2.15 0.87
C ARG A 342 -18.07 -2.18 2.29
N SER A 343 -17.40 -3.27 2.62
CA SER A 343 -16.91 -3.51 3.98
C SER A 343 -15.55 -2.87 4.26
N ASN A 344 -14.65 -2.84 3.24
CA ASN A 344 -13.23 -2.56 3.45
C ASN A 344 -12.64 -1.58 2.42
N ALA A 345 -13.44 -0.97 1.54
CA ALA A 345 -13.00 0.00 0.53
C ALA A 345 -11.95 -0.52 -0.48
N PHE A 346 -11.91 -1.83 -0.72
CA PHE A 346 -11.09 -2.42 -1.76
C PHE A 346 -11.93 -2.74 -2.99
N PHE A 347 -11.44 -2.36 -4.15
CA PHE A 347 -12.18 -2.44 -5.41
C PHE A 347 -12.10 -3.83 -6.04
N PRO A 348 -13.17 -4.24 -6.78
CA PRO A 348 -13.16 -5.49 -7.52
C PRO A 348 -12.04 -5.54 -8.55
N VAL A 349 -11.42 -6.71 -8.68
CA VAL A 349 -10.48 -7.06 -9.77
C VAL A 349 -11.16 -7.80 -10.91
N VAL A 350 -12.40 -8.22 -10.69
CA VAL A 350 -13.25 -8.91 -11.68
C VAL A 350 -14.10 -7.91 -12.44
N GLN A 351 -14.51 -8.30 -13.65
CA GLN A 351 -15.44 -7.49 -14.43
C GLN A 351 -16.81 -7.48 -13.75
N THR A 352 -17.16 -6.34 -13.18
CA THR A 352 -18.47 -6.13 -12.54
C THR A 352 -18.83 -4.65 -12.53
N GLU A 353 -20.12 -4.35 -12.57
CA GLU A 353 -20.58 -2.99 -12.35
C GLU A 353 -20.61 -2.69 -10.86
N LEU A 354 -20.14 -1.50 -10.48
CA LEU A 354 -20.25 -1.05 -9.10
C LEU A 354 -21.72 -0.68 -8.81
N PRO A 355 -22.26 -1.11 -7.65
CA PRO A 355 -23.63 -0.83 -7.29
C PRO A 355 -23.95 0.67 -7.27
N SER A 356 -25.13 1.02 -7.76
CA SER A 356 -25.62 2.40 -7.74
C SER A 356 -26.05 2.88 -6.36
N ASP A 357 -26.23 1.94 -5.43
CA ASP A 357 -26.64 2.18 -4.04
C ASP A 357 -25.46 2.34 -3.05
N LEU A 358 -24.23 2.48 -3.57
CA LEU A 358 -23.10 2.86 -2.72
C LEU A 358 -23.36 4.24 -2.10
N THR A 359 -23.07 4.37 -0.81
CA THR A 359 -23.30 5.62 -0.04
C THR A 359 -22.04 6.04 0.72
N GLY A 360 -22.05 7.25 1.26
CA GLY A 360 -20.98 7.76 2.12
C GLY A 360 -19.62 7.83 1.43
N ALA A 361 -18.56 7.61 2.20
CA ALA A 361 -17.17 7.67 1.73
C ALA A 361 -16.89 6.72 0.57
N ILE A 362 -17.42 5.51 0.61
CA ILE A 362 -17.22 4.49 -0.44
C ILE A 362 -17.79 4.96 -1.79
N ALA A 363 -18.94 5.64 -1.80
CA ALA A 363 -19.51 6.20 -3.02
C ALA A 363 -18.61 7.30 -3.62
N LEU A 364 -18.08 8.18 -2.76
CA LEU A 364 -17.16 9.24 -3.17
C LEU A 364 -15.88 8.67 -3.80
N GLU A 365 -15.28 7.68 -3.16
CA GLU A 365 -14.08 6.99 -3.65
C GLU A 365 -14.36 6.25 -4.96
N ALA A 366 -15.44 5.50 -5.02
CA ALA A 366 -15.83 4.76 -6.22
C ALA A 366 -16.03 5.69 -7.43
N ALA A 367 -16.60 6.87 -7.22
CA ALA A 367 -16.75 7.88 -8.26
C ALA A 367 -15.39 8.43 -8.72
N ALA A 368 -14.49 8.75 -7.77
CA ALA A 368 -13.14 9.27 -8.06
C ALA A 368 -12.28 8.24 -8.81
N VAL A 369 -12.24 7.00 -8.31
CA VAL A 369 -11.46 5.90 -8.91
C VAL A 369 -11.94 5.62 -10.34
N ARG A 370 -13.26 5.51 -10.56
CA ARG A 370 -13.80 5.33 -11.91
C ARG A 370 -13.44 6.48 -12.84
N ARG A 371 -13.53 7.72 -12.36
CA ARG A 371 -13.19 8.91 -13.15
C ARG A 371 -11.70 8.92 -13.50
N GLN A 372 -10.83 8.55 -12.53
CA GLN A 372 -9.39 8.45 -12.73
C GLN A 372 -9.03 7.42 -13.80
N GLN A 373 -9.56 6.22 -13.70
CA GLN A 373 -9.28 5.12 -14.65
C GLN A 373 -9.85 5.35 -16.06
N ARG A 374 -10.94 6.13 -16.17
CA ARG A 374 -11.59 6.47 -17.45
C ARG A 374 -11.18 7.82 -18.01
N SER A 375 -10.23 8.51 -17.37
CA SER A 375 -9.73 9.78 -17.90
C SER A 375 -9.14 9.61 -19.28
N GLU A 376 -9.38 10.57 -20.17
CA GLU A 376 -8.65 10.63 -21.43
C GLU A 376 -7.14 10.74 -21.15
N GLY A 377 -6.34 9.92 -21.83
CA GLY A 377 -4.90 9.84 -21.57
C GLY A 377 -4.55 9.26 -20.19
N ALA A 378 -5.41 8.41 -19.61
CA ALA A 378 -5.07 7.69 -18.37
C ALA A 378 -3.85 6.78 -18.60
N LEU A 379 -2.82 6.92 -17.76
CA LEU A 379 -1.57 6.17 -17.80
C LEU A 379 -1.51 5.24 -16.58
N LEU A 380 -1.76 3.96 -16.82
CA LEU A 380 -1.62 2.95 -15.77
C LEU A 380 -0.15 2.82 -15.38
N ALA A 381 0.14 3.05 -14.12
CA ALA A 381 1.44 2.75 -13.52
C ALA A 381 1.29 1.53 -12.59
N LEU A 382 2.23 0.60 -12.70
CA LEU A 382 2.29 -0.54 -11.80
C LEU A 382 3.36 -0.31 -10.71
N PRO A 383 3.20 -0.91 -9.52
CA PRO A 383 4.33 -1.05 -8.61
C PRO A 383 5.46 -1.81 -9.31
N PRO A 384 6.70 -1.70 -8.80
CA PRO A 384 7.82 -2.45 -9.36
C PRO A 384 7.52 -3.95 -9.47
N VAL A 385 7.87 -4.54 -10.61
CA VAL A 385 7.63 -5.96 -10.91
C VAL A 385 8.96 -6.71 -10.92
N GLY A 386 8.99 -7.90 -10.30
CA GLY A 386 10.17 -8.79 -10.34
C GLY A 386 11.34 -8.37 -9.45
N LEU A 387 11.19 -7.33 -8.62
CA LEU A 387 12.28 -6.84 -7.76
C LEU A 387 12.48 -7.67 -6.49
N GLY A 388 11.52 -8.49 -6.09
CA GLY A 388 11.58 -9.26 -4.87
C GLY A 388 11.88 -8.38 -3.64
N ALA A 389 12.85 -8.76 -2.83
CA ALA A 389 13.26 -8.01 -1.64
C ALA A 389 13.83 -6.60 -1.95
N LYS A 390 14.14 -6.30 -3.20
CA LYS A 390 14.71 -5.01 -3.62
C LYS A 390 13.68 -3.90 -3.85
N GLU A 391 12.39 -4.20 -3.78
CA GLU A 391 11.33 -3.19 -3.95
C GLU A 391 11.48 -2.03 -2.96
N GLY A 392 11.85 -2.32 -1.71
CA GLY A 392 12.13 -1.30 -0.70
C GLY A 392 13.27 -0.36 -1.07
N GLU A 393 14.35 -0.90 -1.68
CA GLU A 393 15.49 -0.09 -2.12
C GLU A 393 15.11 0.85 -3.27
N VAL A 394 14.31 0.37 -4.24
CA VAL A 394 13.76 1.23 -5.32
C VAL A 394 12.85 2.31 -4.74
N SER A 395 11.97 1.97 -3.83
CA SER A 395 11.11 2.95 -3.16
C SER A 395 11.91 4.02 -2.41
N GLN A 396 13.04 3.63 -1.81
CA GLN A 396 13.93 4.56 -1.12
C GLN A 396 14.59 5.57 -2.07
N VAL A 397 14.93 5.18 -3.31
CA VAL A 397 15.45 6.09 -4.34
C VAL A 397 14.51 7.28 -4.54
N PHE A 398 13.21 7.04 -4.68
CA PHE A 398 12.22 8.12 -4.84
C PHE A 398 12.04 8.96 -3.56
N LYS A 399 12.12 8.35 -2.39
CA LYS A 399 12.13 9.09 -1.11
C LYS A 399 13.36 9.98 -0.99
N ASN A 400 14.54 9.50 -1.42
CA ASN A 400 15.76 10.27 -1.44
C ASN A 400 15.67 11.48 -2.38
N CYS A 401 15.04 11.31 -3.57
CA CYS A 401 14.79 12.45 -4.46
C CYS A 401 13.96 13.53 -3.75
N PHE A 402 12.87 13.14 -3.12
CA PHE A 402 12.04 14.09 -2.37
C PHE A 402 12.83 14.79 -1.24
N GLN A 403 13.54 14.02 -0.43
CA GLN A 403 14.34 14.58 0.65
C GLN A 403 15.36 15.60 0.12
N GLN A 404 16.16 15.20 -0.87
CA GLN A 404 17.26 16.03 -1.36
C GLN A 404 16.77 17.25 -2.14
N ILE A 405 15.72 17.11 -2.96
CA ILE A 405 15.19 18.19 -3.78
C ILE A 405 14.27 19.12 -2.97
N CYS A 406 13.26 18.54 -2.28
CA CYS A 406 12.20 19.33 -1.66
C CYS A 406 12.54 19.80 -0.24
N LEU A 407 13.31 19.03 0.54
CA LEU A 407 13.65 19.38 1.92
C LEU A 407 15.04 20.02 2.03
N GLU A 408 16.02 19.55 1.25
CA GLU A 408 17.41 20.04 1.30
C GLU A 408 17.71 21.05 0.20
N ASN A 409 16.80 21.32 -0.75
CA ASN A 409 16.97 22.25 -1.86
C ASN A 409 18.23 22.01 -2.72
N ARG A 410 18.62 20.75 -2.91
CA ARG A 410 19.74 20.37 -3.78
C ARG A 410 19.40 20.58 -5.25
N PRO A 411 20.40 20.79 -6.12
CA PRO A 411 20.19 20.91 -7.57
C PRO A 411 19.52 19.64 -8.13
N ILE A 412 18.37 19.81 -8.78
CA ILE A 412 17.49 18.72 -9.23
C ILE A 412 18.25 17.71 -10.11
N GLN A 413 18.91 18.20 -11.16
CA GLN A 413 19.58 17.30 -12.10
C GLN A 413 20.70 16.48 -11.43
N GLN A 414 21.46 17.08 -10.53
CA GLN A 414 22.51 16.38 -9.78
C GLN A 414 21.92 15.26 -8.89
N VAL A 415 20.77 15.52 -8.28
CA VAL A 415 20.06 14.50 -7.47
C VAL A 415 19.55 13.37 -8.37
N LEU A 416 18.92 13.71 -9.49
CA LEU A 416 18.40 12.72 -10.43
C LEU A 416 19.54 11.83 -10.99
N ASP A 417 20.67 12.39 -11.37
CA ASP A 417 21.81 11.63 -11.88
C ASP A 417 22.39 10.68 -10.81
N THR A 418 22.49 11.16 -9.57
CA THR A 418 22.96 10.35 -8.45
C THR A 418 22.00 9.20 -8.16
N GLN A 419 20.71 9.49 -8.08
CA GLN A 419 19.69 8.49 -7.77
C GLN A 419 19.44 7.53 -8.96
N ALA A 420 19.62 7.98 -10.21
CA ALA A 420 19.60 7.13 -11.39
C ALA A 420 20.72 6.07 -11.37
N THR A 421 21.92 6.48 -10.93
CA THR A 421 23.05 5.55 -10.78
C THR A 421 22.73 4.47 -9.75
N GLN A 422 22.14 4.86 -8.60
CA GLN A 422 21.72 3.91 -7.57
C GLN A 422 20.60 2.98 -8.09
N LEU A 423 19.60 3.54 -8.78
CA LEU A 423 18.50 2.79 -9.35
C LEU A 423 18.99 1.74 -10.37
N ASN A 424 19.88 2.15 -11.28
CA ASN A 424 20.51 1.23 -12.23
C ASN A 424 21.32 0.13 -11.53
N THR A 425 22.03 0.43 -10.44
CA THR A 425 22.76 -0.58 -9.67
C THR A 425 21.82 -1.64 -9.09
N ILE A 426 20.66 -1.24 -8.58
CA ILE A 426 19.63 -2.17 -8.06
C ILE A 426 19.08 -3.03 -9.19
N LEU A 427 18.71 -2.42 -10.32
CA LEU A 427 18.06 -3.09 -11.44
C LEU A 427 19.02 -4.04 -12.20
N GLN A 428 20.27 -3.64 -12.39
CA GLN A 428 21.27 -4.46 -13.07
C GLN A 428 21.54 -5.78 -12.37
N GLY A 429 21.49 -5.80 -11.03
CA GLY A 429 21.65 -7.01 -10.24
C GLY A 429 20.50 -8.02 -10.37
N LEU A 430 19.34 -7.59 -10.90
CA LEU A 430 18.12 -8.40 -10.96
C LEU A 430 17.73 -8.85 -12.35
N ASN A 431 18.20 -8.17 -13.40
CA ASN A 431 17.89 -8.45 -14.80
C ASN A 431 16.36 -8.54 -15.07
N VAL A 432 15.61 -7.57 -14.56
CA VAL A 432 14.13 -7.52 -14.65
C VAL A 432 13.66 -6.72 -15.86
N PRO A 433 12.50 -7.07 -16.48
CA PRO A 433 11.88 -6.24 -17.50
C PRO A 433 11.32 -4.94 -16.90
N CYS A 434 11.15 -3.91 -17.72
CA CYS A 434 10.39 -2.74 -17.34
C CYS A 434 8.89 -3.08 -17.21
N TRP A 435 8.20 -2.28 -16.40
CA TRP A 435 6.76 -2.39 -16.14
C TRP A 435 6.04 -1.08 -16.50
N ALA A 436 4.72 -1.15 -16.70
CA ALA A 436 3.92 0.01 -17.07
C ALA A 436 4.09 1.19 -16.09
N PRO A 437 4.14 2.44 -16.58
CA PRO A 437 3.93 2.86 -17.98
C PRO A 437 5.18 2.83 -18.86
N ASP A 438 6.33 2.40 -18.33
CA ASP A 438 7.53 2.25 -19.16
C ASP A 438 7.30 1.22 -20.27
N PRO A 439 7.94 1.37 -21.44
CA PRO A 439 7.86 0.38 -22.49
C PRO A 439 8.37 -0.99 -22.01
N ILE A 440 7.66 -2.04 -22.36
CA ILE A 440 8.08 -3.42 -22.05
C ILE A 440 9.45 -3.67 -22.74
N SER A 441 10.44 -3.98 -21.93
CA SER A 441 11.81 -4.26 -22.38
C SER A 441 12.32 -5.54 -21.73
N THR A 442 13.35 -6.16 -22.30
CA THR A 442 13.97 -7.36 -21.71
C THR A 442 14.78 -7.03 -20.46
N LYS A 443 15.22 -5.79 -20.30
CA LYS A 443 15.97 -5.28 -19.18
C LYS A 443 15.57 -3.85 -18.89
N CYS A 444 15.20 -3.57 -17.65
CA CYS A 444 14.83 -2.24 -17.22
C CYS A 444 16.05 -1.46 -16.75
N GLU A 445 16.24 -0.28 -17.29
CA GLU A 445 17.31 0.64 -16.88
C GLU A 445 16.89 2.10 -17.09
N VAL A 446 17.50 2.99 -16.31
CA VAL A 446 17.35 4.43 -16.52
C VAL A 446 18.18 4.82 -17.74
N ALA A 447 17.56 5.54 -18.69
CA ALA A 447 18.23 6.04 -19.88
C ALA A 447 19.23 7.19 -19.55
#